data_814b1d04a23c7371f23338664dbc7cbe
#
_entry.id   814b1d04a23c7371f23338664dbc7cbe
#
_cell.length_a   1.000
_cell.length_b   1.000
_cell.length_c   1.000
_cell.angle_alpha   90.00
_cell.angle_beta   90.00
_cell.angle_gamma   90.00
#
_symmetry.space_group_name_H-M   'P 1'
#
loop_
_entity.id
_entity.type
_entity.pdbx_description
1 polymer ?
#
loop_
_entity_poly.entity_id
_entity_poly.type
_entity_poly.pdbx_seq_one_letter_code
_entity_poly.pdbx_strand_id
1 'polypeptide(L)'
;MEKPWLAHYEEGVPAEVEIPDYPVTQNLINAAEKYPNNTALIFGNVVEPLGDALMDAKMNYRRLLDLSYRFAAALQQLGVKKGDRVAIYLPNCPQFVIAYYATLMAGGIVVPCNPQYVAREMKHQLNDSGAETIITLSLMYPLIKQIRAETPLKQVIVTNIKEYFPGLLKFLFTLAVEKKEGHYQDISGDANTYWFQDVLAGAPARPSPVEIDIEDTAVLMYTGGTTGLSKGAQLTHRNVQANAVQTRAWLPHLVEGKEIILTSLPLFHSYGMTTCMNLGILTGSALLLIVDPRVLTHILKSINKHHPTLYPGVPALYVSLINHPDISKYDISSIKACISGAAPLPVEVQQKFQELTGGRLVEGYGLSEASPVTHANPIYGENRVGTIGLPFPSTEAKIVDTETGRQELPPGEIGELVVRGPQVMKGYWQMPTETANALRDGWLYTGDIARMDEDGYFQIVDRKKDMILGAGGFNIYPREVEEALYQHPKVKECAVVGVQVSLEKGERVKAFIVLKEGETATEEEIIEFCRRNLAPYKVPKFVEFRDELPKTMVGKILRRVLAEEEKKKLAEQQQ
;
A
#
# COMPACT_ATOMS: atom_id res chain seq x y z
N MET A 1 -12.56 0.62 -28.82
CA MET A 1 -11.32 1.24 -28.29
C MET A 1 -10.14 0.47 -28.82
N GLU A 2 -9.24 1.14 -29.52
CA GLU A 2 -7.94 0.56 -29.87
C GLU A 2 -7.13 0.42 -28.58
N LYS A 3 -6.35 -0.67 -28.47
CA LYS A 3 -5.50 -0.95 -27.30
C LYS A 3 -4.03 -0.93 -27.77
N PRO A 4 -3.46 0.28 -28.05
CA PRO A 4 -2.12 0.39 -28.63
C PRO A 4 -1.04 -0.24 -27.75
N TRP A 5 -1.22 -0.21 -26.43
CA TRP A 5 -0.30 -0.77 -25.45
C TRP A 5 -0.03 -2.26 -25.60
N LEU A 6 -0.92 -3.04 -26.25
CA LEU A 6 -0.72 -4.48 -26.42
C LEU A 6 0.49 -4.82 -27.29
N ALA A 7 0.86 -3.92 -28.22
CA ALA A 7 2.06 -4.08 -29.04
C ALA A 7 3.37 -3.87 -28.26
N HIS A 8 3.29 -3.25 -27.08
CA HIS A 8 4.41 -2.91 -26.23
C HIS A 8 4.52 -3.79 -24.96
N TYR A 9 3.67 -4.82 -24.87
CA TYR A 9 3.80 -5.81 -23.80
C TYR A 9 5.10 -6.58 -23.95
N GLU A 10 5.72 -6.87 -22.82
CA GLU A 10 6.90 -7.72 -22.78
C GLU A 10 6.58 -9.13 -23.27
N GLU A 11 7.54 -9.78 -23.92
CA GLU A 11 7.38 -11.17 -24.38
C GLU A 11 6.99 -12.10 -23.20
N GLY A 12 5.94 -12.89 -23.40
CA GLY A 12 5.38 -13.76 -22.37
C GLY A 12 4.26 -13.12 -21.53
N VAL A 13 4.01 -11.80 -21.65
CA VAL A 13 2.87 -11.16 -20.98
C VAL A 13 1.64 -11.26 -21.90
N PRO A 14 0.55 -11.95 -21.48
CA PRO A 14 -0.65 -12.08 -22.30
C PRO A 14 -1.49 -10.81 -22.31
N ALA A 15 -2.26 -10.58 -23.37
CA ALA A 15 -3.22 -9.47 -23.42
C ALA A 15 -4.34 -9.60 -22.39
N GLU A 16 -4.76 -10.84 -22.11
CA GLU A 16 -5.81 -11.17 -21.17
C GLU A 16 -5.37 -12.33 -20.26
N VAL A 17 -5.90 -12.36 -19.04
CA VAL A 17 -5.67 -13.44 -18.08
C VAL A 17 -6.99 -14.13 -17.75
N GLU A 18 -6.93 -15.43 -17.58
CA GLU A 18 -8.04 -16.21 -17.04
C GLU A 18 -8.07 -16.04 -15.51
N ILE A 19 -9.19 -15.52 -15.01
CA ILE A 19 -9.41 -15.38 -13.57
C ILE A 19 -10.02 -16.68 -13.06
N PRO A 20 -9.36 -17.39 -12.14
CA PRO A 20 -9.90 -18.63 -11.58
C PRO A 20 -11.26 -18.41 -10.91
N ASP A 21 -12.19 -19.31 -11.14
CA ASP A 21 -13.54 -19.28 -10.56
C ASP A 21 -13.57 -19.98 -9.19
N TYR A 22 -12.72 -19.50 -8.28
CA TYR A 22 -12.67 -19.93 -6.89
C TYR A 22 -12.19 -18.78 -5.98
N PRO A 23 -12.58 -18.79 -4.70
CA PRO A 23 -12.21 -17.73 -3.77
C PRO A 23 -10.71 -17.70 -3.52
N VAL A 24 -10.16 -16.52 -3.19
CA VAL A 24 -8.72 -16.30 -2.97
C VAL A 24 -8.08 -17.25 -1.94
N THR A 25 -8.88 -17.81 -1.03
CA THR A 25 -8.44 -18.82 -0.05
C THR A 25 -7.91 -20.10 -0.69
N GLN A 26 -8.42 -20.46 -1.88
CA GLN A 26 -7.99 -21.64 -2.60
C GLN A 26 -6.51 -21.57 -3.03
N ASN A 27 -5.97 -20.35 -3.21
CA ASN A 27 -4.55 -20.17 -3.52
C ASN A 27 -3.65 -20.73 -2.41
N LEU A 28 -4.00 -20.52 -1.13
CA LEU A 28 -3.22 -21.09 -0.02
C LEU A 28 -3.34 -22.61 0.04
N ILE A 29 -4.52 -23.17 -0.26
CA ILE A 29 -4.75 -24.61 -0.32
C ILE A 29 -3.90 -25.22 -1.44
N ASN A 30 -3.99 -24.66 -2.65
CA ASN A 30 -3.22 -25.11 -3.83
C ASN A 30 -1.70 -25.02 -3.58
N ALA A 31 -1.24 -23.92 -2.98
CA ALA A 31 0.18 -23.76 -2.65
C ALA A 31 0.65 -24.77 -1.62
N ALA A 32 -0.18 -25.08 -0.60
CA ALA A 32 0.16 -26.09 0.42
C ALA A 32 0.11 -27.52 -0.13
N GLU A 33 -0.71 -27.79 -1.13
CA GLU A 33 -0.74 -29.07 -1.83
C GLU A 33 0.46 -29.24 -2.77
N LYS A 34 0.75 -28.22 -3.58
CA LYS A 34 1.83 -28.25 -4.58
C LYS A 34 3.22 -28.11 -3.94
N TYR A 35 3.35 -27.30 -2.90
CA TYR A 35 4.62 -26.92 -2.26
C TYR A 35 4.59 -27.08 -0.72
N PRO A 36 4.15 -28.21 -0.16
CA PRO A 36 3.88 -28.37 1.29
C PRO A 36 5.07 -28.06 2.19
N ASN A 37 6.27 -28.34 1.74
CA ASN A 37 7.50 -28.19 2.50
C ASN A 37 8.27 -26.90 2.17
N ASN A 38 7.87 -26.17 1.12
CA ASN A 38 8.48 -24.89 0.81
C ASN A 38 8.22 -23.88 1.94
N THR A 39 9.17 -23.00 2.15
CA THR A 39 8.99 -21.88 3.07
C THR A 39 7.92 -20.94 2.53
N ALA A 40 6.87 -20.68 3.32
CA ALA A 40 5.85 -19.69 3.04
C ALA A 40 6.19 -18.35 3.70
N LEU A 41 6.62 -18.38 4.96
CA LEU A 41 6.94 -17.18 5.73
C LEU A 41 8.34 -17.29 6.33
N ILE A 42 9.10 -16.20 6.27
CA ILE A 42 10.34 -15.97 6.99
C ILE A 42 10.11 -14.80 7.92
N PHE A 43 10.31 -15.01 9.21
CA PHE A 43 9.98 -14.01 10.22
C PHE A 43 10.98 -14.00 11.36
N GLY A 44 11.49 -12.85 11.67
CA GLY A 44 12.41 -12.64 12.77
C GLY A 44 12.67 -11.17 13.02
N ASN A 45 13.64 -10.88 13.85
CA ASN A 45 14.03 -9.50 14.11
C ASN A 45 15.50 -9.42 14.51
N VAL A 46 16.07 -8.25 14.36
CA VAL A 46 17.31 -7.86 15.01
C VAL A 46 16.90 -7.33 16.38
N VAL A 47 17.31 -7.97 17.46
CA VAL A 47 17.05 -7.49 18.81
C VAL A 47 18.29 -6.78 19.30
N GLU A 48 18.26 -5.46 19.28
CA GLU A 48 19.17 -4.68 20.12
C GLU A 48 18.75 -4.88 21.60
N PRO A 49 19.57 -5.23 22.51
CA PRO A 49 21.01 -5.20 22.62
C PRO A 49 21.70 -6.59 22.50
N LEU A 50 21.05 -7.57 21.85
CA LEU A 50 21.56 -8.94 21.75
C LEU A 50 22.61 -9.12 20.63
N GLY A 51 23.15 -8.05 20.14
CA GLY A 51 24.09 -8.01 19.04
C GLY A 51 23.39 -7.92 17.67
N ASP A 52 24.19 -7.67 16.66
CA ASP A 52 23.73 -7.46 15.29
C ASP A 52 23.20 -8.69 14.54
N ALA A 53 23.00 -9.82 15.24
CA ALA A 53 22.57 -11.06 14.61
C ALA A 53 21.08 -11.03 14.27
N LEU A 54 20.74 -11.16 13.00
CA LEU A 54 19.38 -11.42 12.56
C LEU A 54 18.96 -12.84 12.96
N MET A 55 17.94 -12.94 13.81
CA MET A 55 17.35 -14.21 14.23
C MET A 55 15.96 -14.33 13.63
N ASP A 56 15.73 -15.38 12.83
CA ASP A 56 14.47 -15.62 12.13
C ASP A 56 14.04 -17.08 12.21
N ALA A 57 12.74 -17.31 12.06
CA ALA A 57 12.11 -18.61 11.90
C ALA A 57 11.47 -18.73 10.53
N LYS A 58 11.35 -19.97 10.05
CA LYS A 58 10.68 -20.31 8.79
C LYS A 58 9.43 -21.11 9.08
N MET A 59 8.35 -20.77 8.39
CA MET A 59 7.09 -21.50 8.39
C MET A 59 6.83 -22.02 6.98
N ASN A 60 6.58 -23.33 6.83
CA ASN A 60 6.23 -23.89 5.53
C ASN A 60 4.74 -23.74 5.22
N TYR A 61 4.36 -23.97 3.95
CA TYR A 61 2.99 -23.84 3.47
C TYR A 61 2.00 -24.77 4.18
N ARG A 62 2.41 -26.03 4.46
CA ARG A 62 1.59 -26.98 5.23
C ARG A 62 1.23 -26.43 6.60
N ARG A 63 2.19 -25.87 7.30
CA ARG A 63 1.98 -25.29 8.64
C ARG A 63 1.13 -24.03 8.59
N LEU A 64 1.36 -23.17 7.60
CA LEU A 64 0.54 -21.96 7.39
C LEU A 64 -0.92 -22.33 7.14
N LEU A 65 -1.19 -23.31 6.28
CA LEU A 65 -2.55 -23.78 6.01
C LEU A 65 -3.20 -24.40 7.25
N ASP A 66 -2.48 -25.26 8.01
CA ASP A 66 -2.99 -25.87 9.25
C ASP A 66 -3.39 -24.78 10.27
N LEU A 67 -2.54 -23.79 10.47
CA LEU A 67 -2.83 -22.67 11.39
C LEU A 67 -4.02 -21.83 10.90
N SER A 68 -4.11 -21.57 9.60
CA SER A 68 -5.22 -20.82 9.01
C SER A 68 -6.56 -21.55 9.18
N TYR A 69 -6.58 -22.87 8.97
CA TYR A 69 -7.78 -23.68 9.21
C TYR A 69 -8.19 -23.69 10.68
N ARG A 70 -7.26 -23.92 11.60
CA ARG A 70 -7.54 -23.90 13.05
C ARG A 70 -8.05 -22.53 13.49
N PHE A 71 -7.44 -21.47 13.01
CA PHE A 71 -7.88 -20.12 13.38
C PHE A 71 -9.24 -19.77 12.76
N ALA A 72 -9.55 -20.25 11.55
CA ALA A 72 -10.88 -20.13 10.97
C ALA A 72 -11.94 -20.87 11.82
N ALA A 73 -11.65 -22.08 12.29
CA ALA A 73 -12.51 -22.82 13.20
C ALA A 73 -12.69 -22.07 14.54
N ALA A 74 -11.62 -21.47 15.07
CA ALA A 74 -11.69 -20.65 16.27
C ALA A 74 -12.59 -19.42 16.09
N LEU A 75 -12.47 -18.73 14.96
CA LEU A 75 -13.34 -17.59 14.64
C LEU A 75 -14.81 -18.00 14.58
N GLN A 76 -15.12 -19.15 13.97
CA GLN A 76 -16.49 -19.69 13.93
C GLN A 76 -17.00 -20.05 15.33
N GLN A 77 -16.17 -20.63 16.21
CA GLN A 77 -16.54 -20.89 17.62
C GLN A 77 -16.78 -19.60 18.40
N LEU A 78 -16.10 -18.52 18.08
CA LEU A 78 -16.32 -17.19 18.66
C LEU A 78 -17.53 -16.47 18.03
N GLY A 79 -18.24 -17.11 17.10
CA GLY A 79 -19.48 -16.61 16.53
C GLY A 79 -19.36 -15.89 15.19
N VAL A 80 -18.18 -15.85 14.58
CA VAL A 80 -17.98 -15.26 13.25
C VAL A 80 -18.72 -16.11 12.19
N LYS A 81 -19.54 -15.45 11.39
CA LYS A 81 -20.34 -16.03 10.32
C LYS A 81 -19.99 -15.42 8.97
N LYS A 82 -20.50 -16.01 7.89
CA LYS A 82 -20.38 -15.46 6.55
C LYS A 82 -20.86 -14.00 6.51
N GLY A 83 -20.02 -13.13 5.95
CA GLY A 83 -20.28 -11.69 5.83
C GLY A 83 -19.96 -10.85 7.05
N ASP A 84 -19.57 -11.45 8.20
CA ASP A 84 -19.12 -10.69 9.35
C ASP A 84 -17.74 -10.06 9.11
N ARG A 85 -17.55 -8.84 9.61
CA ARG A 85 -16.30 -8.09 9.46
C ARG A 85 -15.37 -8.39 10.62
N VAL A 86 -14.14 -8.78 10.28
CA VAL A 86 -13.07 -9.05 11.24
C VAL A 86 -11.95 -8.05 11.01
N ALA A 87 -11.75 -7.18 11.99
CA ALA A 87 -10.67 -6.19 11.94
C ALA A 87 -9.32 -6.85 12.25
N ILE A 88 -8.30 -6.55 11.44
CA ILE A 88 -6.93 -7.03 11.65
C ILE A 88 -6.04 -5.81 11.89
N TYR A 89 -5.66 -5.60 13.15
CA TYR A 89 -4.85 -4.48 13.62
C TYR A 89 -3.47 -4.98 14.00
N LEU A 90 -2.68 -5.36 12.97
CA LEU A 90 -1.38 -6.02 13.10
C LEU A 90 -0.37 -5.44 12.11
N PRO A 91 0.93 -5.39 12.46
CA PRO A 91 2.01 -5.14 11.50
C PRO A 91 2.26 -6.38 10.63
N ASN A 92 3.28 -6.31 9.76
CA ASN A 92 3.75 -7.46 8.99
C ASN A 92 4.29 -8.56 9.92
N CYS A 93 3.50 -9.57 10.16
CA CYS A 93 3.85 -10.72 11.02
C CYS A 93 3.07 -11.96 10.57
N PRO A 94 3.49 -13.18 10.97
CA PRO A 94 2.80 -14.41 10.61
C PRO A 94 1.33 -14.42 11.00
N GLN A 95 1.00 -13.80 12.14
CA GLN A 95 -0.37 -13.70 12.63
C GLN A 95 -1.28 -12.91 11.69
N PHE A 96 -0.75 -11.89 10.97
CA PHE A 96 -1.52 -11.17 9.97
C PHE A 96 -1.93 -12.10 8.83
N VAL A 97 -0.99 -12.87 8.29
CA VAL A 97 -1.24 -13.80 7.17
C VAL A 97 -2.22 -14.90 7.59
N ILE A 98 -2.03 -15.48 8.77
CA ILE A 98 -2.93 -16.50 9.34
C ILE A 98 -4.34 -15.92 9.53
N ALA A 99 -4.46 -14.74 10.14
CA ALA A 99 -5.73 -14.08 10.41
C ALA A 99 -6.47 -13.71 9.12
N TYR A 100 -5.75 -13.24 8.11
CA TYR A 100 -6.31 -12.89 6.79
C TYR A 100 -6.97 -14.12 6.14
N TYR A 101 -6.20 -15.19 5.93
CA TYR A 101 -6.74 -16.39 5.28
C TYR A 101 -7.80 -17.09 6.15
N ALA A 102 -7.62 -17.13 7.47
CA ALA A 102 -8.58 -17.72 8.37
C ALA A 102 -9.93 -16.98 8.38
N THR A 103 -9.91 -15.65 8.37
CA THR A 103 -11.13 -14.84 8.26
C THR A 103 -11.90 -15.16 6.99
N LEU A 104 -11.20 -15.19 5.85
CA LEU A 104 -11.78 -15.53 4.57
C LEU A 104 -12.30 -16.98 4.53
N MET A 105 -11.58 -17.95 5.10
CA MET A 105 -12.01 -19.35 5.19
C MET A 105 -13.23 -19.54 6.10
N ALA A 106 -13.41 -18.68 7.09
CA ALA A 106 -14.62 -18.64 7.93
C ALA A 106 -15.81 -17.97 7.23
N GLY A 107 -15.62 -17.45 6.00
CA GLY A 107 -16.61 -16.67 5.26
C GLY A 107 -16.70 -15.20 5.70
N GLY A 108 -15.80 -14.75 6.57
CA GLY A 108 -15.77 -13.37 7.05
C GLY A 108 -15.13 -12.40 6.05
N ILE A 109 -15.32 -11.11 6.29
CA ILE A 109 -14.75 -10.00 5.53
C ILE A 109 -13.59 -9.43 6.32
N VAL A 110 -12.41 -9.36 5.71
CA VAL A 110 -11.22 -8.76 6.32
C VAL A 110 -11.32 -7.25 6.32
N VAL A 111 -11.07 -6.62 7.47
CA VAL A 111 -10.95 -5.17 7.62
C VAL A 111 -9.53 -4.86 8.11
N PRO A 112 -8.56 -4.65 7.19
CA PRO A 112 -7.19 -4.37 7.59
C PRO A 112 -7.10 -2.96 8.16
N CYS A 113 -6.49 -2.83 9.34
CA CYS A 113 -6.35 -1.57 10.06
C CYS A 113 -4.89 -1.14 10.11
N ASN A 114 -4.64 0.15 9.92
CA ASN A 114 -3.29 0.71 10.02
C ASN A 114 -2.79 0.69 11.47
N PRO A 115 -1.67 0.03 11.78
CA PRO A 115 -1.10 -0.05 13.14
C PRO A 115 -0.76 1.29 13.79
N GLN A 116 -0.72 2.37 13.02
CA GLN A 116 -0.44 3.73 13.53
C GLN A 116 -1.72 4.55 13.80
N TYR A 117 -2.90 3.99 13.59
CA TYR A 117 -4.13 4.71 13.86
C TYR A 117 -4.26 5.07 15.34
N VAL A 118 -4.65 6.32 15.58
CA VAL A 118 -5.05 6.80 16.90
C VAL A 118 -6.53 6.48 17.17
N ALA A 119 -6.98 6.70 18.40
CA ALA A 119 -8.33 6.34 18.85
C ALA A 119 -9.45 6.84 17.93
N ARG A 120 -9.35 8.07 17.40
CA ARG A 120 -10.36 8.66 16.51
C ARG A 120 -10.50 7.88 15.20
N GLU A 121 -9.38 7.56 14.56
CA GLU A 121 -9.37 6.86 13.27
C GLU A 121 -9.82 5.41 13.43
N MET A 122 -9.35 4.74 14.48
CA MET A 122 -9.75 3.38 14.77
C MET A 122 -11.25 3.28 15.10
N LYS A 123 -11.80 4.19 15.93
CA LYS A 123 -13.24 4.24 16.19
C LYS A 123 -14.04 4.44 14.91
N HIS A 124 -13.59 5.36 14.04
CA HIS A 124 -14.27 5.57 12.76
C HIS A 124 -14.32 4.28 11.94
N GLN A 125 -13.18 3.64 11.71
CA GLN A 125 -13.11 2.44 10.87
C GLN A 125 -13.92 1.27 11.45
N LEU A 126 -13.89 1.05 12.77
CA LEU A 126 -14.64 -0.01 13.43
C LEU A 126 -16.15 0.24 13.37
N ASN A 127 -16.59 1.47 13.56
CA ASN A 127 -18.01 1.84 13.51
C ASN A 127 -18.56 1.80 12.07
N ASP A 128 -17.82 2.32 11.10
CA ASP A 128 -18.21 2.34 9.69
C ASP A 128 -18.27 0.92 9.11
N SER A 129 -17.26 0.10 9.36
CA SER A 129 -17.26 -1.31 8.92
C SER A 129 -18.26 -2.17 9.68
N GLY A 130 -18.64 -1.80 10.90
CA GLY A 130 -19.41 -2.61 11.81
C GLY A 130 -18.68 -3.88 12.25
N ALA A 131 -17.35 -3.82 12.40
CA ALA A 131 -16.56 -4.97 12.82
C ALA A 131 -16.81 -5.32 14.29
N GLU A 132 -17.28 -6.53 14.55
CA GLU A 132 -17.57 -7.04 15.90
C GLU A 132 -16.41 -7.84 16.49
N THR A 133 -15.46 -8.28 15.68
CA THR A 133 -14.26 -9.02 16.08
C THR A 133 -13.02 -8.27 15.64
N ILE A 134 -12.03 -8.15 16.52
CA ILE A 134 -10.72 -7.60 16.21
C ILE A 134 -9.60 -8.52 16.65
N ILE A 135 -8.57 -8.63 15.80
CA ILE A 135 -7.30 -9.29 16.09
C ILE A 135 -6.25 -8.20 16.20
N THR A 136 -5.62 -8.07 17.37
CA THR A 136 -4.70 -6.96 17.67
C THR A 136 -3.40 -7.43 18.29
N LEU A 137 -2.33 -6.67 18.09
CA LEU A 137 -1.07 -6.90 18.81
C LEU A 137 -1.20 -6.45 20.26
N SER A 138 -0.54 -7.16 21.18
CA SER A 138 -0.54 -6.83 22.61
C SER A 138 -0.10 -5.39 22.90
N LEU A 139 0.89 -4.88 22.14
CA LEU A 139 1.33 -3.48 22.21
C LEU A 139 0.20 -2.47 21.91
N MET A 140 -0.73 -2.83 21.05
CA MET A 140 -1.82 -1.97 20.57
C MET A 140 -3.12 -2.19 21.37
N TYR A 141 -3.18 -3.25 22.18
CA TYR A 141 -4.37 -3.60 22.95
C TYR A 141 -4.88 -2.50 23.89
N PRO A 142 -4.03 -1.71 24.59
CA PRO A 142 -4.51 -0.61 25.43
C PRO A 142 -5.41 0.39 24.69
N LEU A 143 -5.10 0.71 23.42
CA LEU A 143 -5.94 1.56 22.58
C LEU A 143 -7.31 0.91 22.34
N ILE A 144 -7.33 -0.37 21.98
CA ILE A 144 -8.58 -1.10 21.74
C ILE A 144 -9.43 -1.17 23.00
N LYS A 145 -8.82 -1.46 24.16
CA LYS A 145 -9.49 -1.47 25.45
C LYS A 145 -10.14 -0.10 25.76
N GLN A 146 -9.43 0.98 25.48
CA GLN A 146 -9.91 2.35 25.69
C GLN A 146 -11.17 2.66 24.86
N ILE A 147 -11.18 2.25 23.58
CA ILE A 147 -12.25 2.65 22.65
C ILE A 147 -13.39 1.63 22.55
N ARG A 148 -13.24 0.44 23.14
CA ARG A 148 -14.15 -0.70 22.94
C ARG A 148 -15.62 -0.36 23.21
N ALA A 149 -15.90 0.36 24.29
CA ALA A 149 -17.26 0.74 24.66
C ALA A 149 -17.95 1.69 23.67
N GLU A 150 -17.18 2.35 22.81
CA GLU A 150 -17.66 3.29 21.77
C GLU A 150 -17.69 2.65 20.36
N THR A 151 -17.50 1.33 20.27
CA THR A 151 -17.42 0.57 19.03
C THR A 151 -18.30 -0.68 19.08
N PRO A 152 -18.63 -1.31 17.93
CA PRO A 152 -19.41 -2.55 17.90
C PRO A 152 -18.64 -3.79 18.37
N LEU A 153 -17.39 -3.68 18.84
CA LEU A 153 -16.53 -4.80 19.19
C LEU A 153 -17.11 -5.67 20.30
N LYS A 154 -17.34 -6.94 20.00
CA LYS A 154 -17.77 -7.99 20.92
C LYS A 154 -16.58 -8.86 21.34
N GLN A 155 -15.75 -9.26 20.38
CA GLN A 155 -14.62 -10.18 20.56
C GLN A 155 -13.29 -9.48 20.30
N VAL A 156 -12.32 -9.66 21.19
CA VAL A 156 -10.95 -9.15 21.03
C VAL A 156 -9.97 -10.31 21.13
N ILE A 157 -9.18 -10.53 20.09
CA ILE A 157 -8.13 -11.55 20.07
C ILE A 157 -6.78 -10.85 20.08
N VAL A 158 -6.03 -11.07 21.15
CA VAL A 158 -4.73 -10.43 21.39
C VAL A 158 -3.61 -11.39 21.05
N THR A 159 -2.62 -10.95 20.29
CA THR A 159 -1.40 -11.71 19.99
C THR A 159 -0.15 -10.94 20.38
N ASN A 160 0.94 -11.66 20.66
CA ASN A 160 2.23 -11.05 20.92
C ASN A 160 3.17 -11.29 19.74
N ILE A 161 3.96 -10.28 19.38
CA ILE A 161 4.88 -10.35 18.23
C ILE A 161 5.87 -11.51 18.34
N LYS A 162 6.26 -11.89 19.56
CA LYS A 162 7.24 -12.95 19.84
C LYS A 162 6.74 -14.38 19.59
N GLU A 163 5.43 -14.59 19.37
CA GLU A 163 4.85 -15.94 19.33
C GLU A 163 5.46 -16.83 18.26
N TYR A 164 5.87 -16.22 17.14
CA TYR A 164 6.50 -16.92 16.01
C TYR A 164 8.01 -16.65 15.88
N PHE A 165 8.64 -16.05 16.91
CA PHE A 165 10.10 -15.94 16.97
C PHE A 165 10.77 -17.29 17.19
N PRO A 166 12.02 -17.48 16.75
CA PRO A 166 12.85 -18.61 17.19
C PRO A 166 12.93 -18.69 18.72
N GLY A 167 13.01 -19.90 19.26
CA GLY A 167 12.92 -20.12 20.71
C GLY A 167 13.87 -19.27 21.55
N LEU A 168 15.13 -19.13 21.14
CA LEU A 168 16.11 -18.28 21.81
C LEU A 168 15.70 -16.81 21.74
N LEU A 169 15.31 -16.29 20.57
CA LEU A 169 14.86 -14.92 20.41
C LEU A 169 13.61 -14.64 21.25
N LYS A 170 12.66 -15.56 21.24
CA LYS A 170 11.44 -15.48 22.07
C LYS A 170 11.76 -15.36 23.55
N PHE A 171 12.70 -16.17 24.06
CA PHE A 171 13.14 -16.14 25.43
C PHE A 171 13.79 -14.81 25.81
N LEU A 172 14.75 -14.36 24.98
CA LEU A 172 15.47 -13.11 25.20
C LEU A 172 14.54 -11.89 25.12
N PHE A 173 13.63 -11.87 24.17
CA PHE A 173 12.59 -10.85 24.05
C PHE A 173 11.71 -10.77 25.31
N THR A 174 11.31 -11.93 25.83
CA THR A 174 10.49 -12.00 27.06
C THR A 174 11.20 -11.40 28.27
N LEU A 175 12.50 -11.64 28.41
CA LEU A 175 13.28 -11.13 29.55
C LEU A 175 13.64 -9.65 29.43
N ALA A 176 14.06 -9.20 28.23
CA ALA A 176 14.70 -7.89 28.07
C ALA A 176 13.78 -6.82 27.46
N VAL A 177 12.81 -7.20 26.62
CA VAL A 177 12.08 -6.28 25.77
C VAL A 177 10.59 -6.20 26.11
N GLU A 178 9.94 -7.33 26.34
CA GLU A 178 8.49 -7.44 26.41
C GLU A 178 7.81 -6.46 27.38
N LYS A 179 8.30 -6.36 28.62
CA LYS A 179 7.76 -5.42 29.61
C LYS A 179 8.20 -3.98 29.33
N LYS A 180 9.46 -3.81 28.96
CA LYS A 180 10.06 -2.50 28.72
C LYS A 180 9.39 -1.75 27.57
N GLU A 181 9.09 -2.46 26.49
CA GLU A 181 8.49 -1.90 25.26
C GLU A 181 6.95 -2.01 25.26
N GLY A 182 6.30 -2.40 26.37
CA GLY A 182 4.85 -2.43 26.50
C GLY A 182 4.14 -3.62 25.84
N HIS A 183 4.88 -4.64 25.39
CA HIS A 183 4.30 -5.85 24.80
C HIS A 183 3.65 -6.79 25.81
N TYR A 184 3.96 -6.63 27.10
CA TYR A 184 3.31 -7.38 28.17
C TYR A 184 1.95 -6.78 28.52
N GLN A 185 0.89 -7.57 28.40
CA GLN A 185 -0.47 -7.18 28.74
C GLN A 185 -1.12 -8.27 29.58
N ASP A 186 -1.89 -7.87 30.58
CA ASP A 186 -2.77 -8.77 31.33
C ASP A 186 -4.21 -8.59 30.85
N ILE A 187 -4.76 -9.63 30.25
CA ILE A 187 -6.13 -9.65 29.71
C ILE A 187 -7.07 -10.53 30.56
N SER A 188 -6.60 -11.09 31.65
CA SER A 188 -7.33 -12.10 32.44
C SER A 188 -8.66 -11.62 33.04
N GLY A 189 -8.81 -10.29 33.23
CA GLY A 189 -10.05 -9.67 33.71
C GLY A 189 -10.96 -9.09 32.64
N ASP A 190 -10.57 -9.17 31.37
CA ASP A 190 -11.27 -8.49 30.29
C ASP A 190 -12.24 -9.46 29.59
N ALA A 191 -13.54 -9.20 29.71
CA ALA A 191 -14.59 -10.05 29.12
C ALA A 191 -14.44 -10.17 27.59
N ASN A 192 -14.67 -11.38 27.06
CA ASN A 192 -14.59 -11.68 25.63
C ASN A 192 -13.26 -11.22 24.98
N THR A 193 -12.18 -11.38 25.73
CA THR A 193 -10.81 -11.09 25.29
C THR A 193 -9.97 -12.34 25.45
N TYR A 194 -9.28 -12.74 24.40
CA TYR A 194 -8.62 -14.04 24.30
C TYR A 194 -7.20 -13.90 23.77
N TRP A 195 -6.30 -14.79 24.22
CA TRP A 195 -5.01 -14.92 23.56
C TRP A 195 -5.13 -15.71 22.26
N PHE A 196 -4.48 -15.23 21.19
CA PHE A 196 -4.45 -15.85 19.86
C PHE A 196 -4.02 -17.32 19.93
N GLN A 197 -2.99 -17.64 20.73
CA GLN A 197 -2.49 -19.01 20.86
C GLN A 197 -3.48 -19.91 21.62
N ASP A 198 -4.22 -19.38 22.59
CA ASP A 198 -5.21 -20.16 23.33
C ASP A 198 -6.41 -20.53 22.47
N VAL A 199 -6.90 -19.58 21.63
CA VAL A 199 -7.99 -19.90 20.70
C VAL A 199 -7.55 -20.89 19.62
N LEU A 200 -6.31 -20.81 19.17
CA LEU A 200 -5.73 -21.81 18.26
C LEU A 200 -5.62 -23.20 18.90
N ALA A 201 -5.16 -23.27 20.16
CA ALA A 201 -4.98 -24.54 20.85
C ALA A 201 -6.31 -25.26 21.11
N GLY A 202 -7.37 -24.49 21.42
CA GLY A 202 -8.72 -25.01 21.68
C GLY A 202 -9.55 -25.30 20.42
N ALA A 203 -9.08 -24.94 19.24
CA ALA A 203 -9.87 -25.02 18.01
C ALA A 203 -9.77 -26.40 17.32
N PRO A 204 -10.87 -26.84 16.64
CA PRO A 204 -10.80 -27.97 15.72
C PRO A 204 -9.76 -27.77 14.63
N ALA A 205 -9.27 -28.88 14.07
CA ALA A 205 -8.25 -28.85 13.01
C ALA A 205 -8.78 -28.25 11.70
N ARG A 206 -10.09 -28.18 11.50
CA ARG A 206 -10.75 -27.68 10.30
C ARG A 206 -11.97 -26.85 10.67
N PRO A 207 -12.24 -25.74 9.95
CA PRO A 207 -13.48 -25.01 10.10
C PRO A 207 -14.66 -25.82 9.55
N SER A 208 -15.87 -25.49 9.98
CA SER A 208 -17.09 -25.93 9.30
C SER A 208 -17.10 -25.36 7.88
N PRO A 209 -17.52 -26.16 6.88
CA PRO A 209 -17.61 -25.68 5.51
C PRO A 209 -18.51 -24.44 5.38
N VAL A 210 -18.04 -23.45 4.64
CA VAL A 210 -18.80 -22.25 4.27
C VAL A 210 -18.77 -22.13 2.76
N GLU A 211 -19.93 -21.97 2.15
CA GLU A 211 -20.01 -21.67 0.72
C GLU A 211 -19.63 -20.20 0.49
N ILE A 212 -18.57 -19.97 -0.26
CA ILE A 212 -18.02 -18.64 -0.57
C ILE A 212 -18.14 -18.43 -2.07
N ASP A 213 -18.93 -17.44 -2.46
CA ASP A 213 -19.03 -16.98 -3.85
C ASP A 213 -17.84 -16.08 -4.18
N ILE A 214 -17.34 -16.17 -5.40
CA ILE A 214 -16.24 -15.32 -5.86
C ILE A 214 -16.62 -13.82 -5.87
N GLU A 215 -17.92 -13.49 -5.95
CA GLU A 215 -18.45 -12.13 -5.86
C GLU A 215 -18.76 -11.70 -4.41
N ASP A 216 -18.56 -12.56 -3.42
CA ASP A 216 -18.63 -12.17 -2.02
C ASP A 216 -17.51 -11.16 -1.72
N THR A 217 -17.79 -10.19 -0.84
CA THR A 217 -16.78 -9.24 -0.37
C THR A 217 -15.74 -9.96 0.47
N ALA A 218 -14.49 -9.90 0.04
CA ALA A 218 -13.34 -10.46 0.77
C ALA A 218 -12.70 -9.43 1.72
N VAL A 219 -12.57 -8.19 1.26
CA VAL A 219 -11.84 -7.14 1.99
C VAL A 219 -12.59 -5.82 1.93
N LEU A 220 -12.67 -5.11 3.04
CA LEU A 220 -12.99 -3.69 3.08
C LEU A 220 -11.69 -2.90 3.23
N MET A 221 -11.19 -2.39 2.11
CA MET A 221 -9.94 -1.63 2.09
C MET A 221 -10.22 -0.16 2.34
N TYR A 222 -9.89 0.32 3.53
CA TYR A 222 -10.09 1.72 3.90
C TYR A 222 -9.04 2.62 3.27
N THR A 223 -9.52 3.61 2.51
CA THR A 223 -8.66 4.59 1.85
C THR A 223 -8.70 5.91 2.61
N GLY A 224 -7.55 6.53 2.80
CA GLY A 224 -7.48 7.89 3.31
C GLY A 224 -8.11 8.85 2.30
N GLY A 225 -9.40 9.07 2.43
CA GLY A 225 -10.13 10.03 1.61
C GLY A 225 -9.48 11.41 1.71
N THR A 226 -9.43 12.11 0.61
CA THR A 226 -8.81 13.43 0.50
C THR A 226 -9.77 14.54 0.90
N THR A 227 -11.04 14.20 1.03
CA THR A 227 -12.15 15.14 1.31
C THR A 227 -12.85 14.87 2.64
N GLY A 228 -12.40 13.88 3.45
CA GLY A 228 -13.11 13.54 4.69
C GLY A 228 -12.60 12.28 5.38
N LEU A 229 -13.50 11.59 6.08
CA LEU A 229 -13.24 10.31 6.73
C LEU A 229 -12.91 9.22 5.69
N SER A 230 -12.09 8.25 6.08
CA SER A 230 -11.72 7.14 5.19
C SER A 230 -12.94 6.31 4.80
N LYS A 231 -12.96 5.83 3.54
CA LYS A 231 -14.06 5.05 2.97
C LYS A 231 -13.58 3.61 2.75
N GLY A 232 -14.44 2.62 3.01
CA GLY A 232 -14.14 1.22 2.77
C GLY A 232 -14.44 0.81 1.33
N ALA A 233 -13.42 0.63 0.48
CA ALA A 233 -13.61 0.03 -0.83
C ALA A 233 -13.90 -1.47 -0.68
N GLN A 234 -15.03 -1.94 -1.25
CA GLN A 234 -15.43 -3.36 -1.24
C GLN A 234 -14.69 -4.12 -2.34
N LEU A 235 -13.72 -4.92 -1.95
CA LEU A 235 -13.00 -5.82 -2.85
C LEU A 235 -13.58 -7.23 -2.70
N THR A 236 -14.10 -7.78 -3.80
CA THR A 236 -14.59 -9.16 -3.83
C THR A 236 -13.43 -10.15 -3.91
N HIS A 237 -13.71 -11.43 -3.66
CA HIS A 237 -12.71 -12.47 -3.92
C HIS A 237 -12.22 -12.42 -5.37
N ARG A 238 -13.12 -12.15 -6.35
CA ARG A 238 -12.76 -11.97 -7.76
C ARG A 238 -11.78 -10.81 -7.95
N ASN A 239 -12.03 -9.65 -7.34
CA ASN A 239 -11.17 -8.48 -7.52
C ASN A 239 -9.75 -8.75 -7.01
N VAL A 240 -9.64 -9.30 -5.79
CA VAL A 240 -8.34 -9.64 -5.18
C VAL A 240 -7.62 -10.73 -5.97
N GLN A 241 -8.34 -11.77 -6.39
CA GLN A 241 -7.81 -12.86 -7.20
C GLN A 241 -7.32 -12.37 -8.55
N ALA A 242 -8.12 -11.55 -9.24
CA ALA A 242 -7.77 -10.99 -10.53
C ALA A 242 -6.47 -10.22 -10.48
N ASN A 243 -6.30 -9.34 -9.50
CA ASN A 243 -5.10 -8.52 -9.43
C ASN A 243 -3.84 -9.32 -9.05
N ALA A 244 -3.98 -10.37 -8.24
CA ALA A 244 -2.88 -11.29 -7.97
C ALA A 244 -2.44 -12.03 -9.25
N VAL A 245 -3.41 -12.51 -10.06
CA VAL A 245 -3.14 -13.21 -11.34
C VAL A 245 -2.55 -12.24 -12.38
N GLN A 246 -3.09 -11.03 -12.50
CA GLN A 246 -2.55 -9.98 -13.37
C GLN A 246 -1.11 -9.62 -13.00
N THR A 247 -0.82 -9.47 -11.70
CA THR A 247 0.54 -9.20 -11.20
C THR A 247 1.48 -10.38 -11.50
N ARG A 248 1.01 -11.64 -11.38
CA ARG A 248 1.77 -12.83 -11.78
C ARG A 248 2.08 -12.82 -13.28
N ALA A 249 1.11 -12.48 -14.11
CA ALA A 249 1.27 -12.43 -15.56
C ALA A 249 2.25 -11.31 -16.00
N TRP A 250 2.32 -10.21 -15.24
CA TRP A 250 3.28 -9.11 -15.48
C TRP A 250 4.74 -9.47 -15.15
N LEU A 251 4.98 -10.61 -14.53
CA LEU A 251 6.29 -11.13 -14.14
C LEU A 251 6.57 -12.43 -14.90
N PRO A 252 6.82 -12.41 -16.23
CA PRO A 252 6.93 -13.61 -17.06
C PRO A 252 8.09 -14.53 -16.63
N HIS A 253 9.15 -13.97 -16.06
CA HIS A 253 10.32 -14.70 -15.59
C HIS A 253 10.22 -15.22 -14.14
N LEU A 254 9.10 -14.99 -13.45
CA LEU A 254 8.87 -15.51 -12.10
C LEU A 254 8.80 -17.04 -12.11
N VAL A 255 9.58 -17.70 -11.26
CA VAL A 255 9.61 -19.15 -11.12
C VAL A 255 8.83 -19.57 -9.87
N GLU A 256 7.67 -20.18 -10.09
CA GLU A 256 6.81 -20.61 -8.99
C GLU A 256 7.52 -21.56 -8.00
N GLY A 257 7.26 -21.36 -6.72
CA GLY A 257 7.84 -22.12 -5.61
C GLY A 257 9.30 -21.82 -5.30
N LYS A 258 9.93 -20.85 -5.98
CA LYS A 258 11.35 -20.52 -5.81
C LYS A 258 11.65 -19.08 -5.42
N GLU A 259 10.72 -18.16 -5.65
CA GLU A 259 10.97 -16.75 -5.37
C GLU A 259 10.85 -16.43 -3.87
N ILE A 260 11.56 -15.39 -3.44
CA ILE A 260 11.42 -14.81 -2.12
C ILE A 260 11.04 -13.34 -2.31
N ILE A 261 9.90 -12.95 -1.75
CA ILE A 261 9.39 -11.58 -1.82
C ILE A 261 9.76 -10.84 -0.56
N LEU A 262 10.56 -9.79 -0.67
CA LEU A 262 10.86 -8.88 0.44
C LEU A 262 9.59 -8.07 0.78
N THR A 263 8.96 -8.44 1.87
CA THR A 263 7.66 -7.91 2.29
C THR A 263 7.85 -6.79 3.31
N SER A 264 8.37 -5.67 2.85
CA SER A 264 8.50 -4.43 3.63
C SER A 264 7.29 -3.50 3.49
N LEU A 265 6.51 -3.66 2.42
CA LEU A 265 5.24 -2.96 2.26
C LEU A 265 4.23 -3.46 3.30
N PRO A 266 3.43 -2.55 3.89
CA PRO A 266 2.44 -2.94 4.88
C PRO A 266 1.36 -3.86 4.30
N LEU A 267 1.14 -5.02 4.93
CA LEU A 267 0.11 -5.98 4.50
C LEU A 267 -1.33 -5.46 4.72
N PHE A 268 -1.51 -4.49 5.62
CA PHE A 268 -2.81 -3.84 5.80
C PHE A 268 -3.15 -2.86 4.67
N HIS A 269 -2.23 -2.55 3.77
CA HIS A 269 -2.44 -1.73 2.58
C HIS A 269 -2.57 -2.61 1.34
N SER A 270 -3.47 -2.26 0.42
CA SER A 270 -3.76 -3.04 -0.80
C SER A 270 -2.50 -3.40 -1.60
N TYR A 271 -1.52 -2.51 -1.65
CA TYR A 271 -0.27 -2.76 -2.38
C TYR A 271 0.53 -3.91 -1.77
N GLY A 272 0.82 -3.90 -0.48
CA GLY A 272 1.51 -5.01 0.19
C GLY A 272 0.66 -6.28 0.24
N MET A 273 -0.66 -6.15 0.44
CA MET A 273 -1.59 -7.27 0.45
C MET A 273 -1.58 -8.04 -0.87
N THR A 274 -1.58 -7.35 -2.01
CA THR A 274 -1.64 -8.00 -3.33
C THR A 274 -0.26 -8.37 -3.85
N THR A 275 0.66 -7.40 -3.96
CA THR A 275 1.95 -7.63 -4.64
C THR A 275 2.97 -8.40 -3.80
N CYS A 276 2.79 -8.45 -2.47
CA CYS A 276 3.59 -9.32 -1.61
C CYS A 276 2.81 -10.58 -1.21
N MET A 277 1.73 -10.42 -0.43
CA MET A 277 1.06 -11.56 0.21
C MET A 277 0.29 -12.44 -0.79
N ASN A 278 -0.70 -11.88 -1.51
CA ASN A 278 -1.53 -12.71 -2.40
C ASN A 278 -0.75 -13.24 -3.61
N LEU A 279 0.15 -12.44 -4.20
CA LEU A 279 1.06 -12.90 -5.24
C LEU A 279 1.97 -14.03 -4.72
N GLY A 280 2.59 -13.85 -3.55
CA GLY A 280 3.48 -14.84 -2.96
C GLY A 280 2.78 -16.17 -2.68
N ILE A 281 1.58 -16.13 -2.11
CA ILE A 281 0.78 -17.34 -1.85
C ILE A 281 0.33 -17.99 -3.17
N LEU A 282 -0.15 -17.21 -4.15
CA LEU A 282 -0.55 -17.73 -5.47
C LEU A 282 0.57 -18.49 -6.16
N THR A 283 1.79 -17.99 -6.05
CA THR A 283 2.98 -18.54 -6.75
C THR A 283 3.80 -19.53 -5.90
N GLY A 284 3.40 -19.81 -4.67
CA GLY A 284 4.19 -20.67 -3.75
C GLY A 284 5.53 -20.07 -3.33
N SER A 285 5.67 -18.74 -3.40
CA SER A 285 6.89 -18.00 -3.03
C SER A 285 6.98 -17.80 -1.52
N ALA A 286 8.17 -17.53 -1.00
CA ALA A 286 8.36 -17.18 0.40
C ALA A 286 8.16 -15.68 0.64
N LEU A 287 7.45 -15.31 1.71
CA LEU A 287 7.32 -13.92 2.18
C LEU A 287 8.38 -13.67 3.26
N LEU A 288 9.33 -12.77 2.99
CA LEU A 288 10.29 -12.28 3.97
C LEU A 288 9.70 -11.06 4.68
N LEU A 289 9.04 -11.30 5.82
CA LEU A 289 8.26 -10.31 6.53
C LEU A 289 9.16 -9.32 7.29
N ILE A 290 9.05 -8.04 6.98
CA ILE A 290 9.71 -6.94 7.68
C ILE A 290 8.65 -6.23 8.55
N VAL A 291 8.85 -6.25 9.86
CA VAL A 291 7.91 -5.66 10.84
C VAL A 291 7.90 -4.14 10.76
N ASP A 292 9.09 -3.54 10.75
CA ASP A 292 9.27 -2.10 10.67
C ASP A 292 10.24 -1.73 9.54
N PRO A 293 9.73 -1.24 8.42
CA PRO A 293 10.57 -0.86 7.27
C PRO A 293 11.42 0.39 7.50
N ARG A 294 11.23 1.11 8.62
CA ARG A 294 12.07 2.27 8.98
C ARG A 294 13.43 1.85 9.50
N VAL A 295 13.56 0.61 9.99
CA VAL A 295 14.83 0.03 10.42
C VAL A 295 15.59 -0.53 9.21
N LEU A 296 16.25 0.33 8.46
CA LEU A 296 16.92 0.00 7.19
C LEU A 296 17.98 -1.10 7.34
N THR A 297 18.72 -1.09 8.43
CA THR A 297 19.73 -2.13 8.75
C THR A 297 19.09 -3.52 8.81
N HIS A 298 17.86 -3.63 9.32
CA HIS A 298 17.11 -4.89 9.32
C HIS A 298 16.79 -5.36 7.89
N ILE A 299 16.36 -4.43 7.02
CA ILE A 299 16.11 -4.74 5.60
C ILE A 299 17.39 -5.23 4.93
N LEU A 300 18.50 -4.49 5.05
CA LEU A 300 19.78 -4.85 4.43
C LEU A 300 20.30 -6.20 4.92
N LYS A 301 20.25 -6.47 6.23
CA LYS A 301 20.63 -7.77 6.80
C LYS A 301 19.73 -8.90 6.28
N SER A 302 18.43 -8.64 6.14
CA SER A 302 17.47 -9.60 5.63
C SER A 302 17.72 -9.92 4.15
N ILE A 303 18.02 -8.92 3.32
CA ILE A 303 18.40 -9.12 1.92
C ILE A 303 19.68 -9.95 1.83
N ASN A 304 20.72 -9.55 2.53
CA ASN A 304 22.03 -10.22 2.53
C ASN A 304 21.96 -11.68 3.02
N LYS A 305 21.02 -12.00 3.94
CA LYS A 305 20.90 -13.36 4.50
C LYS A 305 19.99 -14.28 3.69
N HIS A 306 18.89 -13.75 3.17
CA HIS A 306 17.83 -14.55 2.56
C HIS A 306 17.76 -14.46 1.05
N HIS A 307 18.51 -13.52 0.44
CA HIS A 307 18.60 -13.32 -0.99
C HIS A 307 17.22 -13.23 -1.69
N PRO A 308 16.33 -12.29 -1.27
CA PRO A 308 15.05 -12.09 -1.92
C PRO A 308 15.25 -11.70 -3.38
N THR A 309 14.33 -12.16 -4.24
CA THR A 309 14.39 -11.96 -5.69
C THR A 309 13.45 -10.88 -6.18
N LEU A 310 12.35 -10.63 -5.44
CA LEU A 310 11.36 -9.62 -5.74
C LEU A 310 11.27 -8.61 -4.59
N TYR A 311 11.25 -7.33 -4.94
CA TYR A 311 11.14 -6.25 -3.97
C TYR A 311 10.13 -5.18 -4.39
N PRO A 312 8.80 -5.41 -4.22
CA PRO A 312 7.83 -4.34 -4.31
C PRO A 312 8.10 -3.28 -3.24
N GLY A 313 8.12 -2.02 -3.65
CA GLY A 313 8.48 -0.95 -2.72
C GLY A 313 7.91 0.42 -3.12
N VAL A 314 8.38 1.45 -2.44
CA VAL A 314 8.03 2.85 -2.71
C VAL A 314 9.29 3.68 -2.85
N PRO A 315 9.27 4.83 -3.55
CA PRO A 315 10.47 5.63 -3.80
C PRO A 315 11.25 5.97 -2.53
N ALA A 316 10.55 6.32 -1.44
CA ALA A 316 11.19 6.67 -0.17
C ALA A 316 12.04 5.53 0.43
N LEU A 317 11.62 4.26 0.28
CA LEU A 317 12.41 3.11 0.72
C LEU A 317 13.66 2.92 -0.12
N TYR A 318 13.54 3.02 -1.45
CA TYR A 318 14.69 2.93 -2.35
C TYR A 318 15.70 4.04 -2.09
N VAL A 319 15.25 5.29 -1.95
CA VAL A 319 16.09 6.44 -1.57
C VAL A 319 16.83 6.18 -0.26
N SER A 320 16.10 5.70 0.75
CA SER A 320 16.69 5.45 2.06
C SER A 320 17.74 4.33 2.03
N LEU A 321 17.51 3.28 1.24
CA LEU A 321 18.48 2.18 1.08
C LEU A 321 19.71 2.63 0.31
N ILE A 322 19.55 3.35 -0.81
CA ILE A 322 20.67 3.88 -1.62
C ILE A 322 21.59 4.76 -0.79
N ASN A 323 21.02 5.57 0.10
CA ASN A 323 21.76 6.51 0.93
C ASN A 323 22.22 5.92 2.28
N HIS A 324 21.98 4.63 2.53
CA HIS A 324 22.43 4.02 3.79
C HIS A 324 23.96 3.95 3.83
N PRO A 325 24.63 4.46 4.90
CA PRO A 325 26.10 4.58 4.96
C PRO A 325 26.81 3.25 4.81
N ASP A 326 26.20 2.17 5.23
CA ASP A 326 26.75 0.83 5.24
C ASP A 326 26.25 -0.06 4.08
N ILE A 327 25.58 0.49 3.06
CA ILE A 327 24.98 -0.32 1.98
C ILE A 327 26.00 -1.23 1.30
N SER A 328 27.24 -0.75 1.13
CA SER A 328 28.33 -1.51 0.52
C SER A 328 28.81 -2.73 1.33
N LYS A 329 28.37 -2.88 2.59
CA LYS A 329 28.68 -4.03 3.43
C LYS A 329 27.73 -5.21 3.20
N TYR A 330 26.66 -5.01 2.44
CA TYR A 330 25.59 -6.00 2.22
C TYR A 330 25.50 -6.36 0.74
N ASP A 331 25.38 -7.66 0.47
CA ASP A 331 25.04 -8.14 -0.86
C ASP A 331 23.54 -8.02 -1.12
N ILE A 332 23.17 -7.12 -2.02
CA ILE A 332 21.78 -6.88 -2.44
C ILE A 332 21.53 -7.31 -3.90
N SER A 333 22.49 -7.98 -4.53
CA SER A 333 22.45 -8.38 -5.94
C SER A 333 21.46 -9.49 -6.26
N SER A 334 20.87 -10.12 -5.23
CA SER A 334 19.81 -11.14 -5.42
C SER A 334 18.51 -10.59 -5.96
N ILE A 335 18.25 -9.27 -5.79
CA ILE A 335 17.03 -8.59 -6.22
C ILE A 335 17.02 -8.49 -7.75
N LYS A 336 16.01 -9.13 -8.39
CA LYS A 336 15.88 -9.19 -9.85
C LYS A 336 14.87 -8.18 -10.39
N ALA A 337 13.73 -8.05 -9.71
CA ALA A 337 12.62 -7.21 -10.16
C ALA A 337 11.96 -6.45 -9.00
N CYS A 338 11.72 -5.18 -9.25
CA CYS A 338 11.07 -4.25 -8.33
C CYS A 338 10.02 -3.44 -9.08
N ILE A 339 8.86 -3.27 -8.47
CA ILE A 339 7.87 -2.28 -8.90
C ILE A 339 7.80 -1.22 -7.81
N SER A 340 7.98 0.04 -8.17
CA SER A 340 7.83 1.19 -7.29
C SER A 340 6.44 1.78 -7.47
N GLY A 341 5.67 1.88 -6.40
CA GLY A 341 4.30 2.42 -6.43
C GLY A 341 4.08 3.53 -5.41
N ALA A 342 2.84 3.98 -5.32
CA ALA A 342 2.33 4.99 -4.39
C ALA A 342 2.83 6.42 -4.58
N ALA A 343 3.94 6.65 -5.25
CA ALA A 343 4.49 7.96 -5.60
C ALA A 343 5.34 7.86 -6.88
N PRO A 344 5.58 8.98 -7.58
CA PRO A 344 6.47 9.02 -8.74
C PRO A 344 7.87 8.54 -8.41
N LEU A 345 8.46 7.76 -9.32
CA LEU A 345 9.82 7.24 -9.16
C LEU A 345 10.83 8.20 -9.81
N PRO A 346 11.72 8.86 -9.03
CA PRO A 346 12.77 9.69 -9.61
C PRO A 346 13.75 8.86 -10.45
N VAL A 347 14.13 9.40 -11.62
CA VAL A 347 15.04 8.73 -12.58
C VAL A 347 16.36 8.34 -11.93
N GLU A 348 16.95 9.25 -11.14
CA GLU A 348 18.23 9.03 -10.45
C GLU A 348 18.14 7.87 -9.44
N VAL A 349 17.01 7.75 -8.75
CA VAL A 349 16.77 6.66 -7.80
C VAL A 349 16.67 5.33 -8.53
N GLN A 350 15.95 5.29 -9.64
CA GLN A 350 15.81 4.11 -10.48
C GLN A 350 17.18 3.64 -10.98
N GLN A 351 17.96 4.54 -11.59
CA GLN A 351 19.29 4.23 -12.14
C GLN A 351 20.23 3.72 -11.05
N LYS A 352 20.34 4.47 -9.94
CA LYS A 352 21.24 4.13 -8.84
C LYS A 352 20.90 2.79 -8.19
N PHE A 353 19.63 2.50 -7.99
CA PHE A 353 19.20 1.23 -7.42
C PHE A 353 19.49 0.06 -8.35
N GLN A 354 19.27 0.22 -9.66
CA GLN A 354 19.60 -0.78 -10.68
C GLN A 354 21.11 -1.03 -10.77
N GLU A 355 21.95 0.02 -10.66
CA GLU A 355 23.41 -0.13 -10.60
C GLU A 355 23.85 -0.96 -9.38
N LEU A 356 23.24 -0.74 -8.21
CA LEU A 356 23.59 -1.41 -6.96
C LEU A 356 23.14 -2.88 -6.92
N THR A 357 21.98 -3.19 -7.51
CA THR A 357 21.39 -4.53 -7.45
C THR A 357 21.66 -5.37 -8.68
N GLY A 358 21.90 -4.75 -9.82
CA GLY A 358 21.88 -5.43 -11.14
C GLY A 358 20.48 -5.82 -11.60
N GLY A 359 19.44 -5.61 -10.76
CA GLY A 359 18.05 -5.90 -11.05
C GLY A 359 17.33 -4.76 -11.79
N ARG A 360 16.04 -4.95 -12.02
CA ARG A 360 15.16 -3.96 -12.66
C ARG A 360 14.25 -3.29 -11.64
N LEU A 361 14.16 -1.96 -11.73
CA LEU A 361 13.22 -1.16 -10.93
C LEU A 361 12.38 -0.34 -11.90
N VAL A 362 11.07 -0.53 -11.87
CA VAL A 362 10.12 0.17 -12.74
C VAL A 362 9.04 0.87 -11.94
N GLU A 363 8.43 1.91 -12.51
CA GLU A 363 7.28 2.57 -11.92
C GLU A 363 6.00 1.81 -12.21
N GLY A 364 5.13 1.68 -11.20
CA GLY A 364 3.77 1.16 -11.31
C GLY A 364 2.78 2.07 -10.60
N TYR A 365 1.52 1.92 -10.99
CA TYR A 365 0.42 2.74 -10.50
C TYR A 365 -0.79 1.88 -10.15
N GLY A 366 -1.49 2.33 -9.13
CA GLY A 366 -2.73 1.72 -8.70
C GLY A 366 -3.40 2.50 -7.59
N LEU A 367 -4.60 2.03 -7.24
CA LEU A 367 -5.42 2.60 -6.19
C LEU A 367 -6.17 1.48 -5.48
N SER A 368 -6.51 1.68 -4.21
CA SER A 368 -7.16 0.65 -3.38
C SER A 368 -8.47 0.15 -3.99
N GLU A 369 -9.16 1.02 -4.72
CA GLU A 369 -10.39 0.77 -5.47
C GLU A 369 -10.18 -0.18 -6.67
N ALA A 370 -8.92 -0.52 -7.00
CA ALA A 370 -8.56 -1.44 -8.07
C ALA A 370 -7.65 -2.61 -7.61
N SER A 371 -7.56 -2.93 -6.31
CA SER A 371 -6.99 -4.14 -5.68
C SER A 371 -5.46 -4.37 -5.69
N PRO A 372 -4.49 -3.48 -5.91
CA PRO A 372 -4.61 -2.11 -6.35
C PRO A 372 -4.11 -1.85 -7.78
N VAL A 373 -3.27 -2.74 -8.39
CA VAL A 373 -2.45 -2.41 -9.56
C VAL A 373 -3.27 -2.34 -10.83
N THR A 374 -3.12 -1.25 -11.57
CA THR A 374 -3.76 -1.07 -12.88
C THR A 374 -2.75 -0.91 -13.99
N HIS A 375 -1.59 -0.29 -13.71
CA HIS A 375 -0.53 -0.03 -14.68
C HIS A 375 0.83 -0.32 -14.09
N ALA A 376 1.77 -0.76 -14.91
CA ALA A 376 3.19 -0.70 -14.61
C ALA A 376 4.01 -0.65 -15.91
N ASN A 377 5.23 -0.13 -15.82
CA ASN A 377 6.18 -0.30 -16.90
C ASN A 377 6.59 -1.78 -17.02
N PRO A 378 6.86 -2.28 -18.23
CA PRO A 378 7.44 -3.60 -18.44
C PRO A 378 8.75 -3.78 -17.65
N ILE A 379 8.92 -4.95 -17.01
CA ILE A 379 10.10 -5.19 -16.15
C ILE A 379 11.37 -5.33 -16.99
N TYR A 380 11.32 -6.15 -18.03
CA TYR A 380 12.46 -6.40 -18.92
C TYR A 380 12.24 -5.88 -20.33
N GLY A 381 11.05 -5.35 -20.63
CA GLY A 381 10.70 -4.71 -21.89
C GLY A 381 11.06 -3.22 -21.93
N GLU A 382 10.34 -2.45 -22.75
CA GLU A 382 10.53 -1.00 -22.88
C GLU A 382 9.99 -0.28 -21.64
N ASN A 383 10.89 0.26 -20.83
CA ASN A 383 10.53 1.08 -19.67
C ASN A 383 10.62 2.58 -20.03
N ARG A 384 9.50 3.29 -19.99
CA ARG A 384 9.42 4.74 -20.23
C ARG A 384 9.41 5.50 -18.91
N VAL A 385 10.56 6.03 -18.57
CA VAL A 385 10.76 6.80 -17.34
C VAL A 385 9.82 8.00 -17.29
N GLY A 386 9.23 8.24 -16.10
CA GLY A 386 8.25 9.33 -15.90
C GLY A 386 6.82 8.96 -16.32
N THR A 387 6.60 7.72 -16.77
CA THR A 387 5.26 7.17 -17.00
C THR A 387 4.92 6.11 -15.96
N ILE A 388 3.63 5.91 -15.74
CA ILE A 388 3.13 4.79 -14.93
C ILE A 388 3.09 3.47 -15.72
N GLY A 389 3.54 3.49 -16.97
CA GLY A 389 3.60 2.33 -17.86
C GLY A 389 2.28 2.04 -18.57
N LEU A 390 2.06 0.76 -18.83
CA LEU A 390 0.97 0.20 -19.60
C LEU A 390 -0.11 -0.41 -18.70
N PRO A 391 -1.38 -0.46 -19.12
CA PRO A 391 -2.42 -1.19 -18.41
C PRO A 391 -2.06 -2.68 -18.23
N PHE A 392 -2.40 -3.26 -17.10
CA PHE A 392 -2.22 -4.70 -16.85
C PHE A 392 -3.12 -5.56 -17.77
N PRO A 393 -2.78 -6.83 -18.00
CA PRO A 393 -3.63 -7.77 -18.74
C PRO A 393 -5.09 -7.73 -18.24
N SER A 394 -6.04 -7.83 -19.17
CA SER A 394 -7.50 -7.71 -18.90
C SER A 394 -7.91 -6.36 -18.28
N THR A 395 -7.07 -5.33 -18.34
CA THR A 395 -7.40 -3.97 -17.90
C THR A 395 -7.56 -3.06 -19.12
N GLU A 396 -8.63 -2.29 -19.13
CA GLU A 396 -8.86 -1.22 -20.09
C GLU A 396 -8.66 0.13 -19.41
N ALA A 397 -8.03 1.05 -20.11
CA ALA A 397 -7.78 2.40 -19.62
C ALA A 397 -7.98 3.41 -20.74
N LYS A 398 -8.44 4.60 -20.39
CA LYS A 398 -8.56 5.73 -21.32
C LYS A 398 -8.52 7.06 -20.57
N ILE A 399 -8.31 8.12 -21.34
CA ILE A 399 -8.38 9.49 -20.85
C ILE A 399 -9.72 10.09 -21.30
N VAL A 400 -10.42 10.72 -20.35
CA VAL A 400 -11.69 11.40 -20.65
C VAL A 400 -11.62 12.88 -20.24
N ASP A 401 -12.43 13.71 -20.88
CA ASP A 401 -12.52 15.12 -20.55
C ASP A 401 -12.84 15.36 -19.05
N THR A 402 -12.29 16.42 -18.48
CA THR A 402 -12.43 16.69 -17.04
C THR A 402 -13.75 17.38 -16.67
N GLU A 403 -14.48 17.94 -17.65
CA GLU A 403 -15.73 18.68 -17.42
C GLU A 403 -16.92 17.72 -17.32
N THR A 404 -17.12 16.90 -18.35
CA THR A 404 -18.24 15.98 -18.41
C THR A 404 -17.86 14.56 -17.98
N GLY A 405 -16.59 14.18 -18.17
CA GLY A 405 -16.06 12.83 -17.96
C GLY A 405 -16.60 11.82 -18.97
N ARG A 406 -17.12 12.24 -20.12
CA ARG A 406 -17.78 11.36 -21.10
C ARG A 406 -17.02 11.24 -22.41
N GLN A 407 -16.40 12.33 -22.86
CA GLN A 407 -15.69 12.35 -24.12
C GLN A 407 -14.30 11.72 -23.92
N GLU A 408 -14.00 10.65 -24.67
CA GLU A 408 -12.67 10.09 -24.77
C GLU A 408 -11.77 11.06 -25.53
N LEU A 409 -10.57 11.32 -24.97
CA LEU A 409 -9.59 12.22 -25.55
C LEU A 409 -8.54 11.45 -26.34
N PRO A 410 -8.03 12.01 -27.44
CA PRO A 410 -6.97 11.39 -28.24
C PRO A 410 -5.64 11.36 -27.49
N PRO A 411 -4.67 10.54 -27.95
CA PRO A 411 -3.32 10.52 -27.39
C PRO A 411 -2.70 11.92 -27.33
N GLY A 412 -1.96 12.18 -26.24
CA GLY A 412 -1.30 13.45 -25.94
C GLY A 412 -2.16 14.46 -25.18
N GLU A 413 -3.49 14.37 -25.23
CA GLU A 413 -4.37 15.27 -24.48
C GLU A 413 -4.48 14.89 -22.99
N ILE A 414 -4.66 15.93 -22.16
CA ILE A 414 -4.72 15.81 -20.71
C ILE A 414 -6.18 15.75 -20.26
N GLY A 415 -6.52 14.69 -19.51
CA GLY A 415 -7.86 14.48 -18.95
C GLY A 415 -7.84 13.57 -17.74
N GLU A 416 -9.01 13.10 -17.31
CA GLU A 416 -9.13 12.17 -16.19
C GLU A 416 -8.85 10.72 -16.67
N LEU A 417 -7.97 10.02 -15.96
CA LEU A 417 -7.75 8.59 -16.15
C LEU A 417 -8.97 7.81 -15.65
N VAL A 418 -9.56 6.99 -16.53
CA VAL A 418 -10.60 6.03 -16.13
C VAL A 418 -10.15 4.62 -16.49
N VAL A 419 -10.45 3.66 -15.62
CA VAL A 419 -10.02 2.26 -15.78
C VAL A 419 -11.21 1.30 -15.62
N ARG A 420 -11.15 0.18 -16.34
CA ARG A 420 -12.10 -0.90 -16.23
C ARG A 420 -11.35 -2.23 -16.25
N GLY A 421 -11.70 -3.14 -15.35
CA GLY A 421 -11.06 -4.45 -15.28
C GLY A 421 -11.62 -5.28 -14.12
N PRO A 422 -11.29 -6.58 -14.09
CA PRO A 422 -11.82 -7.51 -13.09
C PRO A 422 -11.33 -7.20 -11.67
N GLN A 423 -10.27 -6.43 -11.52
CA GLN A 423 -9.70 -6.00 -10.24
C GLN A 423 -10.41 -4.78 -9.62
N VAL A 424 -11.31 -4.11 -10.35
CA VAL A 424 -12.01 -2.91 -9.88
C VAL A 424 -13.06 -3.28 -8.84
N MET A 425 -13.10 -2.52 -7.75
CA MET A 425 -13.99 -2.72 -6.60
C MET A 425 -15.47 -2.82 -6.99
N LYS A 426 -16.25 -3.49 -6.13
CA LYS A 426 -17.71 -3.52 -6.24
C LYS A 426 -18.36 -2.15 -5.95
N GLY A 427 -17.73 -1.35 -5.12
CA GLY A 427 -18.19 -0.03 -4.69
C GLY A 427 -17.64 0.33 -3.31
N TYR A 428 -18.08 1.45 -2.75
CA TYR A 428 -17.77 1.81 -1.36
C TYR A 428 -18.81 1.25 -0.40
N TRP A 429 -18.36 0.72 0.72
CA TRP A 429 -19.19 0.08 1.76
C TRP A 429 -20.27 1.04 2.26
N GLN A 430 -21.52 0.66 2.11
CA GLN A 430 -22.70 1.44 2.54
C GLN A 430 -22.75 2.89 2.03
N MET A 431 -22.04 3.21 0.93
CA MET A 431 -21.97 4.55 0.36
C MET A 431 -22.40 4.56 -1.12
N PRO A 432 -23.70 4.41 -1.43
CA PRO A 432 -24.17 4.29 -2.82
C PRO A 432 -23.91 5.55 -3.65
N THR A 433 -24.03 6.73 -3.07
CA THR A 433 -23.74 8.01 -3.76
C THR A 433 -22.26 8.12 -4.15
N GLU A 434 -21.36 7.81 -3.22
CA GLU A 434 -19.92 7.81 -3.48
C GLU A 434 -19.54 6.74 -4.52
N THR A 435 -20.20 5.59 -4.46
CA THR A 435 -20.04 4.53 -5.45
C THR A 435 -20.46 5.00 -6.84
N ALA A 436 -21.65 5.61 -6.98
CA ALA A 436 -22.13 6.14 -8.26
C ALA A 436 -21.26 7.28 -8.81
N ASN A 437 -20.60 8.05 -7.93
CA ASN A 437 -19.64 9.08 -8.34
C ASN A 437 -18.34 8.49 -8.89
N ALA A 438 -17.86 7.39 -8.29
CA ALA A 438 -16.61 6.76 -8.68
C ALA A 438 -16.76 5.72 -9.78
N LEU A 439 -17.88 5.00 -9.84
CA LEU A 439 -18.16 3.95 -10.83
C LEU A 439 -19.30 4.37 -11.74
N ARG A 440 -18.99 4.59 -13.03
CA ARG A 440 -19.97 5.00 -14.05
C ARG A 440 -19.84 4.10 -15.27
N ASP A 441 -20.94 3.46 -15.67
CA ASP A 441 -20.99 2.58 -16.83
C ASP A 441 -19.86 1.52 -16.86
N GLY A 442 -19.52 0.98 -15.67
CA GLY A 442 -18.47 -0.03 -15.49
C GLY A 442 -17.04 0.52 -15.47
N TRP A 443 -16.86 1.85 -15.56
CA TRP A 443 -15.56 2.52 -15.46
C TRP A 443 -15.33 3.12 -14.07
N LEU A 444 -14.15 2.90 -13.53
CA LEU A 444 -13.67 3.56 -12.33
C LEU A 444 -13.01 4.89 -12.72
N TYR A 445 -13.59 5.98 -12.25
CA TYR A 445 -13.05 7.32 -12.33
C TYR A 445 -12.04 7.51 -11.21
N THR A 446 -10.76 7.54 -11.58
CA THR A 446 -9.66 7.48 -10.59
C THR A 446 -9.47 8.78 -9.82
N GLY A 447 -9.97 9.90 -10.35
CA GLY A 447 -9.67 11.23 -9.84
C GLY A 447 -8.22 11.66 -10.11
N ASP A 448 -7.48 10.93 -10.92
CA ASP A 448 -6.13 11.29 -11.36
C ASP A 448 -6.16 11.86 -12.79
N ILE A 449 -5.51 13.00 -12.96
CA ILE A 449 -5.32 13.63 -14.26
C ILE A 449 -4.10 13.02 -14.92
N ALA A 450 -4.26 12.58 -16.16
CA ALA A 450 -3.23 11.87 -16.91
C ALA A 450 -3.30 12.19 -18.38
N ARG A 451 -2.32 11.71 -19.12
CA ARG A 451 -2.32 11.61 -20.57
C ARG A 451 -1.81 10.25 -21.01
N MET A 452 -2.18 9.83 -22.20
CA MET A 452 -1.68 8.61 -22.86
C MET A 452 -0.90 9.03 -24.10
N ASP A 453 0.24 8.40 -24.38
CA ASP A 453 0.94 8.61 -25.65
C ASP A 453 0.36 7.69 -26.78
N GLU A 454 0.90 7.82 -28.00
CA GLU A 454 0.45 7.05 -29.17
C GLU A 454 0.67 5.54 -29.02
N ASP A 455 1.65 5.13 -28.21
CA ASP A 455 1.98 3.72 -27.94
C ASP A 455 1.22 3.14 -26.73
N GLY A 456 0.42 3.98 -26.06
CA GLY A 456 -0.42 3.55 -24.94
C GLY A 456 0.26 3.55 -23.57
N TYR A 457 1.39 4.28 -23.40
CA TYR A 457 1.95 4.56 -22.08
C TYR A 457 1.23 5.73 -21.43
N PHE A 458 0.88 5.55 -20.17
CA PHE A 458 0.17 6.56 -19.39
C PHE A 458 1.14 7.34 -18.48
N GLN A 459 0.88 8.63 -18.35
CA GLN A 459 1.61 9.52 -17.45
C GLN A 459 0.63 10.27 -16.56
N ILE A 460 0.81 10.17 -15.23
CA ILE A 460 0.04 10.98 -14.28
C ILE A 460 0.58 12.40 -14.27
N VAL A 461 -0.31 13.34 -14.53
CA VAL A 461 -0.02 14.77 -14.48
C VAL A 461 -0.23 15.29 -13.05
N ASP A 462 -1.41 15.01 -12.44
CA ASP A 462 -1.72 15.37 -11.05
C ASP A 462 -3.02 14.70 -10.55
N ARG A 463 -3.47 15.12 -9.36
CA ARG A 463 -4.79 14.80 -8.83
C ARG A 463 -5.81 15.88 -9.25
N LYS A 464 -6.98 15.48 -9.75
CA LYS A 464 -8.06 16.38 -10.15
C LYS A 464 -8.44 17.40 -9.05
N LYS A 465 -8.44 16.97 -7.81
CA LYS A 465 -8.78 17.77 -6.61
C LYS A 465 -7.64 18.63 -6.07
N ASP A 466 -6.39 18.30 -6.40
CA ASP A 466 -5.20 19.04 -5.98
C ASP A 466 -4.85 20.13 -7.02
N MET A 467 -5.52 20.11 -8.18
CA MET A 467 -5.38 21.09 -9.24
C MET A 467 -5.72 22.49 -8.70
N ILE A 468 -4.81 23.42 -8.92
CA ILE A 468 -4.94 24.80 -8.48
C ILE A 468 -5.65 25.61 -9.56
N LEU A 469 -6.76 26.23 -9.22
CA LEU A 469 -7.49 27.14 -10.10
C LEU A 469 -6.87 28.54 -10.04
N GLY A 470 -5.87 28.75 -10.88
CA GLY A 470 -5.14 30.01 -10.95
C GLY A 470 -5.98 31.19 -11.43
N ALA A 471 -5.49 32.40 -11.21
CA ALA A 471 -6.11 33.60 -11.74
C ALA A 471 -6.21 33.55 -13.27
N GLY A 472 -7.40 33.88 -13.80
CA GLY A 472 -7.69 33.80 -15.23
C GLY A 472 -8.18 32.43 -15.71
N GLY A 473 -8.50 31.52 -14.77
CA GLY A 473 -9.07 30.20 -15.09
C GLY A 473 -8.08 29.17 -15.58
N PHE A 474 -6.78 29.39 -15.35
CA PHE A 474 -5.75 28.44 -15.72
C PHE A 474 -5.69 27.29 -14.71
N ASN A 475 -5.72 26.06 -15.21
CA ASN A 475 -5.43 24.87 -14.42
C ASN A 475 -3.92 24.77 -14.21
N ILE A 476 -3.50 24.77 -12.94
CA ILE A 476 -2.10 24.59 -12.53
C ILE A 476 -2.02 23.28 -11.78
N TYR A 477 -1.14 22.41 -12.24
CA TYR A 477 -0.95 21.11 -11.63
C TYR A 477 0.24 21.17 -10.66
N PRO A 478 0.01 20.98 -9.35
CA PRO A 478 1.07 21.02 -8.33
C PRO A 478 2.29 20.19 -8.69
N ARG A 479 2.09 18.98 -9.22
CA ARG A 479 3.18 18.08 -9.58
C ARG A 479 4.12 18.67 -10.63
N GLU A 480 3.60 19.41 -11.62
CA GLU A 480 4.44 20.03 -12.65
C GLU A 480 5.37 21.10 -12.05
N VAL A 481 4.88 21.82 -11.05
CA VAL A 481 5.69 22.79 -10.30
C VAL A 481 6.70 22.09 -9.40
N GLU A 482 6.29 21.00 -8.74
CA GLU A 482 7.17 20.17 -7.90
C GLU A 482 8.30 19.53 -8.72
N GLU A 483 8.02 19.01 -9.93
CA GLU A 483 9.02 18.46 -10.83
C GLU A 483 10.10 19.49 -11.22
N ALA A 484 9.69 20.74 -11.44
CA ALA A 484 10.67 21.81 -11.65
C ALA A 484 11.48 22.11 -10.39
N LEU A 485 10.82 22.15 -9.22
CA LEU A 485 11.49 22.39 -7.94
C LEU A 485 12.51 21.29 -7.56
N TYR A 486 12.22 20.03 -7.89
CA TYR A 486 13.16 18.92 -7.66
C TYR A 486 14.43 19.01 -8.51
N GLN A 487 14.43 19.75 -9.62
CA GLN A 487 15.64 20.04 -10.40
C GLN A 487 16.56 21.08 -9.75
N HIS A 488 16.07 21.78 -8.72
CA HIS A 488 16.89 22.73 -7.98
C HIS A 488 17.93 22.00 -7.11
N PRO A 489 19.24 22.30 -7.21
CA PRO A 489 20.32 21.50 -6.58
C PRO A 489 20.20 21.41 -5.05
N LYS A 490 19.62 22.40 -4.41
CA LYS A 490 19.48 22.49 -2.95
C LYS A 490 18.19 21.89 -2.40
N VAL A 491 17.21 21.57 -3.25
CA VAL A 491 15.91 21.01 -2.80
C VAL A 491 16.05 19.52 -2.55
N LYS A 492 15.64 19.09 -1.36
CA LYS A 492 15.53 17.68 -0.97
C LYS A 492 14.13 17.15 -1.21
N GLU A 493 13.12 17.91 -0.76
CA GLU A 493 11.71 17.58 -0.89
C GLU A 493 10.90 18.86 -1.08
N CYS A 494 9.79 18.75 -1.82
CA CYS A 494 8.86 19.84 -1.96
C CYS A 494 7.41 19.35 -2.05
N ALA A 495 6.49 20.25 -1.73
CA ALA A 495 5.06 20.08 -1.96
C ALA A 495 4.46 21.41 -2.39
N VAL A 496 3.53 21.36 -3.32
CA VAL A 496 2.86 22.54 -3.85
C VAL A 496 1.36 22.46 -3.59
N VAL A 497 0.78 23.56 -3.14
CA VAL A 497 -0.67 23.68 -2.90
C VAL A 497 -1.21 25.02 -3.41
N GLY A 498 -2.51 25.04 -3.71
CA GLY A 498 -3.25 26.27 -3.95
C GLY A 498 -3.60 26.97 -2.63
N VAL A 499 -3.29 28.26 -2.53
CA VAL A 499 -3.68 29.10 -1.40
C VAL A 499 -4.58 30.22 -1.87
N GLN A 500 -5.71 30.41 -1.19
CA GLN A 500 -6.66 31.47 -1.51
C GLN A 500 -6.20 32.79 -0.88
N VAL A 501 -5.96 33.79 -1.70
CA VAL A 501 -5.51 35.13 -1.22
C VAL A 501 -6.68 36.09 -1.08
N SER A 502 -7.73 35.92 -1.91
CA SER A 502 -9.01 36.62 -1.80
C SER A 502 -10.09 35.88 -2.60
N LEU A 503 -11.37 36.07 -2.25
CA LEU A 503 -12.50 35.45 -2.95
C LEU A 503 -12.58 35.82 -4.46
N GLU A 504 -12.03 36.96 -4.84
CA GLU A 504 -12.12 37.50 -6.21
C GLU A 504 -10.91 37.13 -7.10
N LYS A 505 -9.78 36.69 -6.55
CA LYS A 505 -8.50 36.57 -7.28
C LYS A 505 -8.08 35.15 -7.61
N GLY A 506 -8.90 34.15 -7.28
CA GLY A 506 -8.53 32.74 -7.46
C GLY A 506 -7.38 32.31 -6.53
N GLU A 507 -6.93 31.08 -6.71
CA GLU A 507 -5.84 30.52 -5.94
C GLU A 507 -4.47 31.00 -6.45
N ARG A 508 -3.47 30.97 -5.57
CA ARG A 508 -2.06 31.21 -5.86
C ARG A 508 -1.24 29.98 -5.49
N VAL A 509 -0.22 29.74 -6.26
CA VAL A 509 0.72 28.65 -6.02
C VAL A 509 1.59 28.97 -4.82
N LYS A 510 1.61 28.08 -3.82
CA LYS A 510 2.54 28.09 -2.69
C LYS A 510 3.34 26.82 -2.67
N ALA A 511 4.68 26.96 -2.56
CA ALA A 511 5.62 25.85 -2.44
C ALA A 511 6.10 25.71 -0.99
N PHE A 512 6.06 24.49 -0.46
CA PHE A 512 6.72 24.08 0.78
C PHE A 512 7.98 23.31 0.42
N ILE A 513 9.11 23.69 0.99
CA ILE A 513 10.43 23.19 0.60
C ILE A 513 11.21 22.70 1.80
N VAL A 514 11.77 21.50 1.67
CA VAL A 514 12.82 20.97 2.55
C VAL A 514 14.14 21.01 1.80
N LEU A 515 15.13 21.68 2.35
CA LEU A 515 16.46 21.76 1.77
C LEU A 515 17.30 20.53 2.12
N LYS A 516 18.31 20.27 1.30
CA LYS A 516 19.34 19.26 1.60
C LYS A 516 20.14 19.70 2.84
N GLU A 517 20.69 18.75 3.56
CA GLU A 517 21.48 19.02 4.77
C GLU A 517 22.66 19.95 4.48
N GLY A 518 22.78 21.02 5.28
CA GLY A 518 23.81 22.05 5.13
C GLY A 518 23.55 23.10 4.04
N GLU A 519 22.46 22.96 3.26
CA GLU A 519 22.11 23.95 2.24
C GLU A 519 21.24 25.08 2.80
N THR A 520 21.35 26.26 2.20
CA THR A 520 20.50 27.43 2.47
C THR A 520 20.02 28.03 1.15
N ALA A 521 18.78 28.50 1.11
CA ALA A 521 18.22 29.21 -0.03
C ALA A 521 17.25 30.29 0.45
N THR A 522 17.01 31.33 -0.37
CA THR A 522 15.97 32.33 -0.12
C THR A 522 14.72 32.03 -0.94
N GLU A 523 13.60 32.62 -0.55
CA GLU A 523 12.35 32.51 -1.32
C GLU A 523 12.54 33.03 -2.75
N GLU A 524 13.28 34.15 -2.91
CA GLU A 524 13.56 34.77 -4.19
C GLU A 524 14.39 33.84 -5.10
N GLU A 525 15.39 33.14 -4.54
CA GLU A 525 16.21 32.17 -5.26
C GLU A 525 15.34 31.06 -5.87
N ILE A 526 14.45 30.50 -5.07
CA ILE A 526 13.53 29.45 -5.51
C ILE A 526 12.53 29.96 -6.56
N ILE A 527 11.93 31.13 -6.32
CA ILE A 527 10.98 31.73 -7.25
C ILE A 527 11.65 32.06 -8.59
N GLU A 528 12.87 32.59 -8.55
CA GLU A 528 13.62 32.94 -9.77
C GLU A 528 14.03 31.68 -10.55
N PHE A 529 14.39 30.60 -9.86
CA PHE A 529 14.61 29.29 -10.49
C PHE A 529 13.34 28.80 -11.20
N CYS A 530 12.20 28.86 -10.54
CA CYS A 530 10.91 28.49 -11.15
C CYS A 530 10.55 29.36 -12.35
N ARG A 531 10.83 30.68 -12.35
CA ARG A 531 10.59 31.56 -13.49
C ARG A 531 11.33 31.17 -14.76
N ARG A 532 12.50 30.55 -14.62
CA ARG A 532 13.31 30.08 -15.77
C ARG A 532 12.81 28.78 -16.34
N ASN A 533 12.06 27.98 -15.53
CA ASN A 533 11.69 26.62 -15.88
C ASN A 533 10.17 26.42 -16.07
N LEU A 534 9.33 27.40 -15.71
CA LEU A 534 7.89 27.31 -15.73
C LEU A 534 7.23 28.52 -16.42
N ALA A 535 6.03 28.29 -16.97
CA ALA A 535 5.21 29.37 -17.45
C ALA A 535 4.86 30.36 -16.31
N PRO A 536 4.73 31.69 -16.58
CA PRO A 536 4.57 32.70 -15.52
C PRO A 536 3.43 32.46 -14.55
N TYR A 537 2.32 31.87 -15.01
CA TYR A 537 1.14 31.59 -14.16
C TYR A 537 1.34 30.39 -13.22
N LYS A 538 2.32 29.50 -13.47
CA LYS A 538 2.68 28.34 -12.65
C LYS A 538 3.71 28.65 -11.58
N VAL A 539 4.40 29.80 -11.70
CA VAL A 539 5.46 30.16 -10.76
C VAL A 539 4.90 30.36 -9.36
N PRO A 540 5.47 29.73 -8.31
CA PRO A 540 5.05 29.94 -6.94
C PRO A 540 5.05 31.43 -6.56
N LYS A 541 3.97 31.86 -5.95
CA LYS A 541 3.88 33.22 -5.41
C LYS A 541 4.43 33.30 -3.99
N PHE A 542 4.40 32.16 -3.28
CA PHE A 542 4.87 32.03 -1.91
C PHE A 542 5.75 30.80 -1.79
N VAL A 543 6.80 30.89 -0.97
CA VAL A 543 7.67 29.76 -0.61
C VAL A 543 7.75 29.71 0.92
N GLU A 544 7.64 28.51 1.48
CA GLU A 544 7.81 28.28 2.92
C GLU A 544 8.81 27.12 3.12
N PHE A 545 9.89 27.38 3.84
CA PHE A 545 10.88 26.35 4.19
C PHE A 545 10.42 25.59 5.43
N ARG A 546 10.62 24.26 5.40
CA ARG A 546 10.26 23.31 6.46
C ARG A 546 11.42 22.36 6.73
N ASP A 547 11.52 21.88 7.96
CA ASP A 547 12.47 20.79 8.31
C ASP A 547 12.00 19.45 7.73
N GLU A 548 10.67 19.22 7.71
CA GLU A 548 10.03 18.03 7.15
C GLU A 548 8.64 18.35 6.59
N LEU A 549 8.16 17.48 5.68
CA LEU A 549 6.80 17.52 5.16
C LEU A 549 5.94 16.40 5.77
N PRO A 550 4.62 16.64 5.98
CA PRO A 550 3.71 15.60 6.48
C PRO A 550 3.57 14.47 5.45
N LYS A 551 3.74 13.22 5.90
CA LYS A 551 3.75 12.03 5.03
C LYS A 551 2.88 10.90 5.60
N THR A 552 2.42 10.03 4.72
CA THR A 552 1.87 8.71 5.08
C THR A 552 2.99 7.73 5.43
N MET A 553 2.64 6.57 6.00
CA MET A 553 3.61 5.48 6.25
C MET A 553 4.34 4.98 5.00
N VAL A 554 3.70 5.10 3.84
CA VAL A 554 4.29 4.75 2.55
C VAL A 554 5.04 5.94 1.91
N GLY A 555 5.37 6.98 2.70
CA GLY A 555 6.19 8.11 2.27
C GLY A 555 5.49 9.12 1.36
N LYS A 556 4.16 8.99 1.15
CA LYS A 556 3.40 9.94 0.31
C LYS A 556 3.14 11.24 1.07
N ILE A 557 3.50 12.37 0.47
CA ILE A 557 3.27 13.71 1.05
C ILE A 557 1.77 14.00 1.14
N LEU A 558 1.34 14.50 2.30
CA LEU A 558 -0.05 14.84 2.61
C LEU A 558 -0.33 16.31 2.28
N ARG A 559 -0.47 16.66 0.99
CA ARG A 559 -0.79 18.04 0.56
C ARG A 559 -2.02 18.63 1.25
N ARG A 560 -3.00 17.76 1.57
CA ARG A 560 -4.21 18.20 2.31
C ARG A 560 -3.87 18.83 3.64
N VAL A 561 -2.95 18.27 4.39
CA VAL A 561 -2.54 18.81 5.70
C VAL A 561 -1.97 20.20 5.52
N LEU A 562 -1.10 20.39 4.53
CA LEU A 562 -0.52 21.69 4.21
C LEU A 562 -1.58 22.71 3.76
N ALA A 563 -2.53 22.30 2.94
CA ALA A 563 -3.62 23.16 2.49
C ALA A 563 -4.58 23.54 3.65
N GLU A 564 -4.86 22.61 4.58
CA GLU A 564 -5.66 22.89 5.77
C GLU A 564 -4.96 23.85 6.74
N GLU A 565 -3.62 23.72 6.92
CA GLU A 565 -2.82 24.66 7.69
C GLU A 565 -2.92 26.09 7.13
N GLU A 566 -2.83 26.23 5.81
CA GLU A 566 -2.93 27.53 5.15
C GLU A 566 -4.35 28.15 5.29
N LYS A 567 -5.39 27.34 5.16
CA LYS A 567 -6.77 27.80 5.41
C LYS A 567 -6.96 28.31 6.84
N LYS A 568 -6.36 27.66 7.83
CA LYS A 568 -6.40 28.08 9.23
C LYS A 568 -5.66 29.41 9.43
N LYS A 569 -4.43 29.54 8.88
CA LYS A 569 -3.65 30.78 8.92
C LYS A 569 -4.44 31.97 8.33
N LEU A 570 -5.13 31.72 7.21
CA LEU A 570 -5.96 32.77 6.58
C LEU A 570 -7.15 33.15 7.43
N ALA A 571 -7.84 32.20 8.06
CA ALA A 571 -8.97 32.46 8.95
C ALA A 571 -8.56 33.24 10.21
N GLU A 572 -7.38 32.97 10.78
CA GLU A 572 -6.81 33.68 11.93
C GLU A 572 -6.39 35.11 11.57
N GLN A 573 -5.96 35.39 10.34
CA GLN A 573 -5.60 36.72 9.86
C GLN A 573 -6.83 37.61 9.56
N GLN A 574 -8.02 37.00 9.43
CA GLN A 574 -9.28 37.70 9.16
C GLN A 574 -10.09 38.01 10.44
N GLN A 575 -9.66 37.46 11.58
CA GLN A 575 -10.19 37.82 12.93
C GLN A 575 -9.35 38.91 13.58
#